data_5840353d581c8be7868327d1e3fd7afd
#
_entry.id   5840353d581c8be7868327d1e3fd7afd
#
_cell.length_a   1.000
_cell.length_b   1.000
_cell.length_c   1.000
_cell.angle_alpha   90.00
_cell.angle_beta   90.00
_cell.angle_gamma   90.00
#
_symmetry.space_group_name_H-M   'P 1'
#
loop_
_entity.id
_entity.type
_entity.pdbx_description
1 polymer ?
#
loop_
_entity_poly.entity_id
_entity_poly.type
_entity_poly.pdbx_seq_one_letter_code
_entity_poly.pdbx_strand_id
1 'polypeptide(L)'
;MAARWADYITPSTLQLAPLLELLLEPVGAAPRLSELQLGLQEALVNAVRHGNGCDPAKCLRVRRIVTPRWLVWQIQDEGPGVPPQARVRHLPQEPAAHTGRGLFLIHHCFDDVRWSPRGNRLQLAARRPRQPAGLIWLSAGLGPSDGDSLDR
;
A
#
# COMPACT_ATOMS: atom_id res chain seq x y z
N MET A 1 -4.44 20.62 1.49
CA MET A 1 -3.31 19.87 0.90
C MET A 1 -3.82 19.07 -0.29
N ALA A 2 -3.23 19.24 -1.45
CA ALA A 2 -3.64 18.52 -2.64
C ALA A 2 -3.25 17.05 -2.57
N ALA A 3 -3.98 16.19 -3.28
CA ALA A 3 -3.60 14.78 -3.44
C ALA A 3 -2.27 14.69 -4.20
N ARG A 4 -1.37 13.84 -3.74
CA ARG A 4 -0.11 13.50 -4.43
C ARG A 4 -0.21 12.07 -4.93
N TRP A 5 0.26 11.83 -6.13
CA TRP A 5 0.25 10.51 -6.74
C TRP A 5 1.59 10.19 -7.40
N ALA A 6 1.90 8.91 -7.51
CA ALA A 6 3.06 8.36 -8.19
C ALA A 6 2.65 7.09 -8.93
N ASP A 7 3.14 6.94 -10.14
CA ASP A 7 2.91 5.76 -10.97
C ASP A 7 4.20 4.97 -11.13
N TYR A 8 4.07 3.65 -11.03
CA TYR A 8 5.15 2.69 -11.20
C TYR A 8 4.75 1.65 -12.25
N ILE A 9 5.65 1.36 -13.15
CA ILE A 9 5.52 0.27 -14.12
C ILE A 9 6.74 -0.62 -13.93
N THR A 10 6.53 -1.89 -13.66
CA THR A 10 7.59 -2.85 -13.41
C THR A 10 7.31 -4.18 -14.11
N PRO A 11 8.35 -4.94 -14.52
CA PRO A 11 8.15 -6.30 -14.97
C PRO A 11 7.44 -7.16 -13.92
N SER A 12 6.64 -8.11 -14.39
CA SER A 12 5.86 -8.99 -13.53
C SER A 12 6.74 -10.10 -12.95
N THR A 13 7.48 -9.77 -11.89
CA THR A 13 8.36 -10.70 -11.18
C THR A 13 8.05 -10.69 -9.68
N LEU A 14 8.53 -11.72 -8.95
CA LEU A 14 8.38 -11.80 -7.49
C LEU A 14 9.48 -11.03 -6.72
N GLN A 15 10.35 -10.30 -7.41
CA GLN A 15 11.31 -9.39 -6.81
C GLN A 15 10.63 -8.06 -6.46
N LEU A 16 9.76 -8.10 -5.44
CA LEU A 16 8.84 -7.03 -5.11
C LEU A 16 9.34 -6.08 -4.01
N ALA A 17 10.44 -6.42 -3.32
CA ALA A 17 10.92 -5.64 -2.19
C ALA A 17 11.18 -4.17 -2.53
N PRO A 18 11.87 -3.79 -3.62
CA PRO A 18 12.10 -2.39 -3.94
C PRO A 18 10.81 -1.62 -4.23
N LEU A 19 9.84 -2.27 -4.88
CA LEU A 19 8.53 -1.66 -5.14
C LEU A 19 7.74 -1.45 -3.85
N LEU A 20 7.74 -2.44 -2.95
CA LEU A 20 7.09 -2.33 -1.64
C LEU A 20 7.62 -1.17 -0.81
N GLU A 21 8.94 -0.98 -0.77
CA GLU A 21 9.57 0.16 -0.09
C GLU A 21 9.05 1.49 -0.62
N LEU A 22 9.00 1.65 -1.95
CA LEU A 22 8.46 2.85 -2.58
C LEU A 22 6.97 3.07 -2.27
N LEU A 23 6.18 2.01 -2.29
CA LEU A 23 4.74 2.09 -2.03
C LEU A 23 4.42 2.44 -0.57
N LEU A 24 5.25 1.99 0.37
CA LEU A 24 5.08 2.17 1.81
C LEU A 24 5.75 3.44 2.36
N GLU A 25 6.60 4.12 1.56
CA GLU A 25 7.29 5.34 1.99
C GLU A 25 6.37 6.35 2.71
N PRO A 26 5.14 6.67 2.21
CA PRO A 26 4.27 7.63 2.89
C PRO A 26 3.62 7.13 4.18
N VAL A 27 3.70 5.84 4.46
CA VAL A 27 3.19 5.25 5.72
C VAL A 27 4.09 5.65 6.88
N GLY A 28 5.42 5.70 6.64
CA GLY A 28 6.40 5.98 7.68
C GLY A 28 6.41 4.91 8.77
N ALA A 29 6.78 5.31 9.99
CA ALA A 29 6.82 4.43 11.16
C ALA A 29 5.45 4.29 11.86
N ALA A 30 4.36 4.23 11.09
CA ALA A 30 3.02 4.07 11.65
C ALA A 30 2.80 2.66 12.24
N PRO A 31 1.96 2.51 13.27
CA PRO A 31 1.66 1.21 13.88
C PRO A 31 1.14 0.16 12.87
N ARG A 32 0.47 0.60 11.82
CA ARG A 32 -0.10 -0.27 10.77
C ARG A 32 0.89 -0.63 9.65
N LEU A 33 2.16 -0.22 9.74
CA LEU A 33 3.13 -0.46 8.66
C LEU A 33 3.26 -1.95 8.29
N SER A 34 3.43 -2.82 9.28
CA SER A 34 3.59 -4.26 9.05
C SER A 34 2.33 -4.90 8.45
N GLU A 35 1.16 -4.46 8.91
CA GLU A 35 -0.14 -4.92 8.37
C GLU A 35 -0.32 -4.50 6.92
N LEU A 36 -0.06 -3.23 6.60
CA LEU A 36 -0.17 -2.71 5.23
C LEU A 36 0.87 -3.34 4.29
N GLN A 37 2.07 -3.59 4.80
CA GLN A 37 3.13 -4.29 4.05
C GLN A 37 2.69 -5.70 3.68
N LEU A 38 2.14 -6.46 4.63
CA LEU A 38 1.63 -7.80 4.38
C LEU A 38 0.52 -7.78 3.31
N GLY A 39 -0.46 -6.91 3.46
CA GLY A 39 -1.58 -6.82 2.52
C GLY A 39 -1.15 -6.39 1.12
N LEU A 40 -0.22 -5.43 0.99
CA LEU A 40 0.35 -5.01 -0.29
C LEU A 40 1.16 -6.13 -0.94
N GLN A 41 1.97 -6.84 -0.17
CA GLN A 41 2.75 -7.97 -0.69
C GLN A 41 1.83 -9.06 -1.25
N GLU A 42 0.77 -9.44 -0.52
CA GLU A 42 -0.22 -10.40 -1.01
C GLU A 42 -0.89 -9.94 -2.30
N ALA A 43 -1.29 -8.67 -2.37
CA ALA A 43 -1.92 -8.11 -3.56
C ALA A 43 -0.99 -8.11 -4.78
N LEU A 44 0.27 -7.75 -4.61
CA LEU A 44 1.27 -7.77 -5.68
C LEU A 44 1.61 -9.21 -6.12
N VAL A 45 1.77 -10.13 -5.17
CA VAL A 45 2.02 -11.55 -5.48
C VAL A 45 0.84 -12.14 -6.26
N ASN A 46 -0.40 -11.82 -5.87
CA ASN A 46 -1.59 -12.26 -6.61
C ASN A 46 -1.62 -11.71 -8.05
N ALA A 47 -1.27 -10.45 -8.24
CA ALA A 47 -1.19 -9.85 -9.57
C ALA A 47 -0.12 -10.52 -10.45
N VAL A 48 1.05 -10.84 -9.90
CA VAL A 48 2.12 -11.56 -10.61
C VAL A 48 1.71 -13.00 -10.94
N ARG A 49 1.22 -13.75 -9.96
CA ARG A 49 0.95 -15.19 -10.10
C ARG A 49 -0.36 -15.46 -10.83
N HIS A 50 -1.44 -14.87 -10.36
CA HIS A 50 -2.79 -15.18 -10.84
C HIS A 50 -3.24 -14.23 -11.96
N GLY A 51 -2.84 -12.96 -11.91
CA GLY A 51 -3.09 -12.01 -12.96
C GLY A 51 -2.23 -12.28 -14.20
N ASN A 52 -0.94 -12.13 -14.07
CA ASN A 52 0.01 -12.24 -15.19
C ASN A 52 0.55 -13.67 -15.43
N GLY A 53 0.20 -14.63 -14.59
CA GLY A 53 0.63 -16.04 -14.77
C GLY A 53 2.14 -16.23 -14.64
N CYS A 54 2.81 -15.43 -13.80
CA CYS A 54 4.27 -15.41 -13.64
C CYS A 54 5.04 -15.10 -14.95
N ASP A 55 4.40 -14.43 -15.91
CA ASP A 55 5.03 -14.05 -17.18
C ASP A 55 5.85 -12.76 -17.02
N PRO A 56 7.19 -12.81 -17.09
CA PRO A 56 8.04 -11.64 -16.91
C PRO A 56 7.97 -10.65 -18.09
N ALA A 57 7.39 -11.06 -19.23
CA ALA A 57 7.15 -10.17 -20.38
C ALA A 57 5.96 -9.24 -20.15
N LYS A 58 5.08 -9.57 -19.20
CA LYS A 58 3.99 -8.72 -18.76
C LYS A 58 4.46 -7.73 -17.70
N CYS A 59 3.66 -6.67 -17.50
CA CYS A 59 3.94 -5.63 -16.53
C CYS A 59 2.89 -5.56 -15.43
N LEU A 60 3.31 -5.09 -14.26
CA LEU A 60 2.45 -4.53 -13.23
C LEU A 60 2.45 -3.01 -13.37
N ARG A 61 1.26 -2.42 -13.28
CA ARG A 61 1.09 -0.97 -13.14
C ARG A 61 0.56 -0.70 -11.75
N VAL A 62 1.29 0.09 -10.98
CA VAL A 62 0.89 0.43 -9.62
C VAL A 62 0.84 1.94 -9.47
N ARG A 63 -0.30 2.45 -9.02
CA ARG A 63 -0.48 3.85 -8.66
C ARG A 63 -0.61 3.99 -7.17
N ARG A 64 0.18 4.88 -6.57
CA ARG A 64 0.07 5.29 -5.18
C ARG A 64 -0.50 6.70 -5.11
N ILE A 65 -1.56 6.89 -4.33
CA ILE A 65 -2.22 8.19 -4.11
C ILE A 65 -2.19 8.50 -2.62
N VAL A 66 -1.73 9.68 -2.27
CA VAL A 66 -1.67 10.19 -0.89
C VAL A 66 -2.57 11.40 -0.77
N THR A 67 -3.56 11.30 0.07
CA THR A 67 -4.46 12.42 0.44
C THR A 67 -4.29 12.74 1.93
N PRO A 68 -4.87 13.82 2.45
CA PRO A 68 -4.84 14.11 3.88
C PRO A 68 -5.44 13.00 4.76
N ARG A 69 -6.38 12.24 4.23
CA ARG A 69 -7.15 11.23 4.99
C ARG A 69 -6.86 9.79 4.60
N TRP A 70 -6.32 9.56 3.38
CA TRP A 70 -6.20 8.24 2.81
C TRP A 70 -4.84 8.02 2.15
N LEU A 71 -4.37 6.80 2.26
CA LEU A 71 -3.37 6.20 1.39
C LEU A 71 -4.11 5.22 0.49
N VAL A 72 -3.91 5.33 -0.82
CA VAL A 72 -4.59 4.48 -1.80
C VAL A 72 -3.55 3.89 -2.73
N TRP A 73 -3.68 2.60 -3.01
CA TRP A 73 -2.89 1.88 -4.00
C TRP A 73 -3.80 1.22 -5.02
N GLN A 74 -3.49 1.39 -6.28
CA GLN A 74 -4.14 0.71 -7.38
C GLN A 74 -3.11 -0.20 -8.04
N ILE A 75 -3.40 -1.50 -8.09
CA ILE A 75 -2.52 -2.53 -8.68
C ILE A 75 -3.25 -3.11 -9.87
N GLN A 76 -2.65 -3.03 -11.05
CA GLN A 76 -3.21 -3.52 -12.30
C GLN A 76 -2.26 -4.52 -12.95
N ASP A 77 -2.80 -5.67 -13.31
CA ASP A 77 -2.16 -6.70 -14.12
C ASP A 77 -2.71 -6.74 -15.56
N GLU A 78 -2.12 -7.55 -16.40
CA GLU A 78 -2.51 -7.76 -17.80
C GLU A 78 -3.28 -9.08 -17.99
N GLY A 79 -3.79 -9.65 -16.90
CA GLY A 79 -4.53 -10.91 -16.94
C GLY A 79 -6.01 -10.76 -17.27
N PRO A 80 -6.73 -11.89 -17.24
CA PRO A 80 -8.17 -11.93 -17.57
C PRO A 80 -9.05 -11.25 -16.52
N GLY A 81 -8.52 -10.98 -15.32
CA GLY A 81 -9.24 -10.43 -14.19
C GLY A 81 -9.82 -11.50 -13.27
N VAL A 82 -10.05 -11.11 -12.01
CA VAL A 82 -10.68 -11.96 -11.00
C VAL A 82 -12.20 -11.92 -11.20
N PRO A 83 -12.88 -13.06 -11.38
CA PRO A 83 -14.33 -13.09 -11.56
C PRO A 83 -15.05 -12.62 -10.30
N PRO A 84 -16.24 -11.97 -10.41
CA PRO A 84 -16.94 -11.37 -9.27
C PRO A 84 -17.16 -12.32 -8.09
N GLN A 85 -17.48 -13.58 -8.35
CA GLN A 85 -17.70 -14.60 -7.31
C GLN A 85 -16.44 -14.96 -6.50
N ALA A 86 -15.25 -14.71 -7.07
CA ALA A 86 -13.96 -14.98 -6.40
C ALA A 86 -13.42 -13.76 -5.61
N ARG A 87 -14.11 -12.60 -5.67
CA ARG A 87 -13.71 -11.36 -4.99
C ARG A 87 -14.21 -11.28 -3.55
N VAL A 88 -14.78 -12.35 -3.03
CA VAL A 88 -15.45 -12.37 -1.73
C VAL A 88 -14.49 -12.57 -0.56
N ARG A 89 -14.93 -12.08 0.59
CA ARG A 89 -14.22 -11.96 1.87
C ARG A 89 -14.18 -13.25 2.71
N HIS A 90 -14.40 -14.43 2.12
CA HIS A 90 -14.54 -15.65 2.91
C HIS A 90 -13.21 -16.36 3.13
N LEU A 91 -12.99 -16.79 4.37
CA LEU A 91 -11.97 -17.81 4.64
C LEU A 91 -12.35 -19.10 3.89
N PRO A 92 -11.38 -19.74 3.25
CA PRO A 92 -11.61 -21.07 2.70
C PRO A 92 -12.09 -22.01 3.81
N GLN A 93 -13.15 -22.78 3.56
CA GLN A 93 -13.68 -23.75 4.52
C GLN A 93 -12.72 -24.93 4.74
N GLU A 94 -11.79 -25.15 3.82
CA GLU A 94 -10.79 -26.22 3.92
C GLU A 94 -9.46 -25.65 4.42
N PRO A 95 -8.88 -26.21 5.53
CA PRO A 95 -7.60 -25.77 6.08
C PRO A 95 -6.42 -25.94 5.10
N ALA A 96 -6.53 -26.84 4.13
CA ALA A 96 -5.50 -27.10 3.12
C ALA A 96 -5.57 -26.21 1.88
N ALA A 97 -6.63 -25.40 1.73
CA ALA A 97 -6.75 -24.50 0.58
C ALA A 97 -5.78 -23.34 0.72
N HIS A 98 -4.68 -23.39 -0.04
CA HIS A 98 -3.73 -22.26 -0.15
C HIS A 98 -4.29 -21.09 -0.97
N THR A 99 -5.33 -21.33 -1.75
CA THR A 99 -6.04 -20.33 -2.56
C THR A 99 -7.15 -19.68 -1.75
N GLY A 100 -7.22 -18.35 -1.75
CA GLY A 100 -8.25 -17.55 -1.06
C GLY A 100 -7.84 -16.92 0.26
N ARG A 101 -6.77 -17.40 0.91
CA ARG A 101 -6.24 -16.76 2.14
C ARG A 101 -5.66 -15.39 1.86
N GLY A 102 -5.02 -15.20 0.71
CA GLY A 102 -4.46 -13.92 0.30
C GLY A 102 -5.52 -12.84 0.18
N LEU A 103 -6.68 -13.13 -0.42
CA LEU A 103 -7.79 -12.17 -0.51
C LEU A 103 -8.40 -11.84 0.86
N PHE A 104 -8.51 -12.82 1.74
CA PHE A 104 -8.93 -12.60 3.12
C PHE A 104 -7.95 -11.65 3.85
N LEU A 105 -6.64 -11.88 3.74
CA LEU A 105 -5.62 -11.02 4.32
C LEU A 105 -5.69 -9.60 3.76
N ILE A 106 -5.85 -9.45 2.44
CA ILE A 106 -6.01 -8.16 1.80
C ILE A 106 -7.21 -7.40 2.39
N HIS A 107 -8.37 -8.04 2.49
CA HIS A 107 -9.55 -7.42 3.09
C HIS A 107 -9.39 -7.10 4.57
N HIS A 108 -8.55 -7.85 5.29
CA HIS A 108 -8.26 -7.60 6.71
C HIS A 108 -7.31 -6.39 6.89
N CYS A 109 -6.31 -6.25 6.01
CA CYS A 109 -5.26 -5.25 6.13
C CYS A 109 -5.69 -3.84 5.71
N PHE A 110 -6.74 -3.70 4.89
CA PHE A 110 -7.16 -2.40 4.34
C PHE A 110 -8.57 -2.01 4.80
N ASP A 111 -8.78 -0.70 4.89
CA ASP A 111 -10.08 -0.15 5.29
C ASP A 111 -11.12 -0.19 4.15
N ASP A 112 -10.65 -0.18 2.89
CA ASP A 112 -11.50 -0.31 1.70
C ASP A 112 -10.76 -1.08 0.60
N VAL A 113 -11.47 -1.98 -0.06
CA VAL A 113 -10.94 -2.85 -1.13
C VAL A 113 -11.95 -2.86 -2.27
N ARG A 114 -11.52 -2.44 -3.46
CA ARG A 114 -12.38 -2.37 -4.64
C ARG A 114 -11.72 -2.97 -5.86
N TRP A 115 -12.52 -3.61 -6.68
CA TRP A 115 -12.10 -4.16 -7.96
C TRP A 115 -12.62 -3.32 -9.12
N SER A 116 -11.84 -3.20 -10.20
CA SER A 116 -12.37 -2.74 -11.48
C SER A 116 -13.44 -3.72 -12.00
N PRO A 117 -14.36 -3.29 -12.86
CA PRO A 117 -15.39 -4.18 -13.42
C PRO A 117 -14.80 -5.45 -14.04
N ARG A 118 -13.70 -5.32 -14.78
CA ARG A 118 -12.98 -6.46 -15.38
C ARG A 118 -12.26 -7.34 -14.35
N GLY A 119 -11.93 -6.80 -13.17
CA GLY A 119 -11.24 -7.53 -12.10
C GLY A 119 -9.72 -7.65 -12.26
N ASN A 120 -9.11 -6.92 -13.17
CA ASN A 120 -7.65 -6.90 -13.38
C ASN A 120 -6.97 -5.68 -12.74
N ARG A 121 -7.73 -4.85 -12.02
CA ARG A 121 -7.21 -3.76 -11.19
C ARG A 121 -7.86 -3.81 -9.82
N LEU A 122 -7.00 -3.89 -8.80
CA LEU A 122 -7.38 -3.86 -7.40
C LEU A 122 -7.03 -2.51 -6.80
N GLN A 123 -7.97 -1.87 -6.13
CA GLN A 123 -7.76 -0.66 -5.34
C GLN A 123 -7.83 -0.98 -3.87
N LEU A 124 -6.80 -0.58 -3.14
CA LEU A 124 -6.64 -0.75 -1.70
C LEU A 124 -6.55 0.62 -1.06
N ALA A 125 -7.26 0.84 0.03
CA ALA A 125 -7.21 2.10 0.75
C ALA A 125 -7.05 1.90 2.26
N ALA A 126 -6.17 2.69 2.85
CA ALA A 126 -5.97 2.75 4.30
C ALA A 126 -6.14 4.18 4.80
N ARG A 127 -6.83 4.33 5.91
CA ARG A 127 -6.99 5.61 6.58
C ARG A 127 -5.67 6.04 7.20
N ARG A 128 -5.33 7.28 7.00
CA ARG A 128 -4.20 7.90 7.69
C ARG A 128 -4.63 8.29 9.11
N PRO A 129 -3.79 8.02 10.12
CA PRO A 129 -4.03 8.56 11.45
C PRO A 129 -4.11 10.10 11.32
N ARG A 130 -5.08 10.69 12.02
CA ARG A 130 -5.12 12.14 12.15
C ARG A 130 -3.84 12.58 12.86
N GLN A 131 -3.04 13.39 12.21
CA GLN A 131 -1.99 14.11 12.92
C GLN A 131 -2.69 15.04 13.91
N PRO A 132 -2.39 14.96 15.22
CA PRO A 132 -2.91 15.92 16.15
C PRO A 132 -2.48 17.32 15.69
N ALA A 133 -3.44 18.23 15.55
CA ALA A 133 -3.16 19.62 15.25
C ALA A 133 -2.38 20.20 16.45
N GLY A 134 -1.06 20.19 16.38
CA GLY A 134 -0.23 20.68 17.50
C GLY A 134 1.25 20.39 17.42
N LEU A 135 1.69 19.48 16.57
CA LEU A 135 3.11 19.09 16.48
C LEU A 135 3.94 19.90 15.47
N ILE A 136 3.39 20.98 14.91
CA ILE A 136 4.11 21.83 13.93
C ILE A 136 5.16 22.71 14.59
N TRP A 137 5.14 22.88 15.91
CA TRP A 137 5.98 23.85 16.61
C TRP A 137 7.23 23.29 17.28
N LEU A 138 7.44 21.95 17.28
CA LEU A 138 8.61 21.35 17.95
C LEU A 138 9.85 21.16 17.05
N SER A 139 9.76 21.45 15.76
CA SER A 139 10.92 21.36 14.86
C SER A 139 11.50 22.74 14.42
N ALA A 140 10.97 23.83 14.94
CA ALA A 140 11.42 25.18 14.58
C ALA A 140 12.01 25.98 15.74
N GLY A 141 12.43 25.36 16.82
CA GLY A 141 12.87 26.07 18.01
C GLY A 141 14.14 25.53 18.66
N LEU A 142 15.25 25.50 17.91
CA LEU A 142 16.60 25.57 18.46
C LEU A 142 17.35 26.62 17.67
N GLY A 143 17.03 27.87 17.94
CA GLY A 143 17.92 28.98 17.69
C GLY A 143 19.08 28.92 18.70
N PRO A 144 20.28 29.30 18.31
CA PRO A 144 21.45 29.27 19.20
C PRO A 144 21.21 30.24 20.35
N SER A 145 21.38 29.77 21.56
CA SER A 145 21.54 30.63 22.74
C SER A 145 22.86 31.36 22.59
N ASP A 146 22.77 32.62 22.28
CA ASP A 146 23.92 33.53 22.41
C ASP A 146 24.38 33.50 23.85
N GLY A 147 25.61 33.05 23.99
CA GLY A 147 26.39 33.35 25.17
C GLY A 147 26.68 34.83 25.23
N ASP A 148 26.38 35.42 26.32
CA ASP A 148 27.06 36.67 26.65
C ASP A 148 27.76 36.51 28.00
N SER A 149 29.06 36.71 27.86
CA SER A 149 29.99 36.96 28.89
C SER A 149 29.70 38.31 29.55
N LEU A 150 30.11 38.49 30.75
CA LEU A 150 30.86 39.66 31.21
C LEU A 150 30.75 39.74 32.72
N ASP A 151 31.86 39.56 33.32
CA ASP A 151 32.77 40.70 33.69
C ASP A 151 32.27 41.54 34.86
N ARG A 152 32.97 41.38 35.91
CA ARG A 152 33.39 42.20 37.07
C ARG A 152 33.08 41.63 38.42
#